data_d57082cf8b1d4314e81994aece06c976
#
_entry.id   d57082cf8b1d4314e81994aece06c976
#
_cell.length_a   1.000
_cell.length_b   1.000
_cell.length_c   1.000
_cell.angle_alpha   90.00
_cell.angle_beta   90.00
_cell.angle_gamma   90.00
#
_symmetry.space_group_name_H-M   'P 1'
#
loop_
_entity.id
_entity.type
_entity.pdbx_description
1 polymer ?
#
loop_
_entity_poly.entity_id
_entity_poly.type
_entity_poly.pdbx_seq_one_letter_code
_entity_poly.pdbx_strand_id
1 'polypeptide(L)'
;IVFDAKNEQGDLKSADEEYRQSMIAGNVANGLPETYPADYSQKLVENYQQAGSVEEMDGVAGATISSRNFKKLIAHALANAQKGDKTAAVAPIFEDGSYRAQMKEPEQGWTEFVVLTIQNNAVTQISFDAVDENGAYKSKDADYQNQMEQAGSGTYPAQFYPAIIQSFIDARYLPDEMETVAGATQSSTRFKKLVTAALGNALYGLEETALVEMQEE
;
A
#
# COMPACT_ATOMS: atom_id res chain seq x y z
N ILE A 1 -23.83 -5.95 -16.29
CA ILE A 1 -22.62 -5.84 -15.43
C ILE A 1 -23.10 -5.41 -14.05
N VAL A 2 -22.61 -6.08 -13.02
CA VAL A 2 -22.77 -5.68 -11.61
C VAL A 2 -21.37 -5.58 -11.03
N PHE A 3 -21.08 -4.50 -10.33
CA PHE A 3 -19.82 -4.27 -9.65
C PHE A 3 -20.06 -3.93 -8.18
N ASP A 4 -19.50 -4.71 -7.28
CA ASP A 4 -19.56 -4.50 -5.84
C ASP A 4 -18.41 -5.25 -5.16
N ALA A 5 -18.21 -5.01 -3.87
CA ALA A 5 -17.30 -5.74 -3.02
C ALA A 5 -18.07 -6.44 -1.90
N LYS A 6 -17.54 -7.57 -1.42
CA LYS A 6 -18.07 -8.30 -0.27
C LYS A 6 -17.02 -8.41 0.81
N ASN A 7 -17.48 -8.32 2.07
CA ASN A 7 -16.66 -8.69 3.22
C ASN A 7 -16.59 -10.22 3.40
N GLU A 8 -15.88 -10.69 4.42
CA GLU A 8 -15.76 -12.13 4.74
C GLU A 8 -17.10 -12.78 5.10
N GLN A 9 -18.06 -12.01 5.61
CA GLN A 9 -19.40 -12.46 5.96
C GLN A 9 -20.34 -12.52 4.74
N GLY A 10 -19.91 -11.94 3.61
CA GLY A 10 -20.65 -11.90 2.37
C GLY A 10 -21.55 -10.66 2.20
N ASP A 11 -21.46 -9.69 3.12
CA ASP A 11 -22.22 -8.45 3.05
C ASP A 11 -21.66 -7.54 1.96
N LEU A 12 -22.54 -6.85 1.26
CA LEU A 12 -22.15 -5.95 0.18
C LEU A 12 -21.68 -4.61 0.71
N LYS A 13 -20.55 -4.14 0.20
CA LYS A 13 -19.98 -2.83 0.52
C LYS A 13 -20.91 -1.67 0.14
N SER A 14 -21.69 -1.84 -0.91
CA SER A 14 -22.70 -0.85 -1.33
C SER A 14 -23.84 -0.67 -0.32
N ALA A 15 -24.08 -1.66 0.53
CA ALA A 15 -25.12 -1.65 1.56
C ALA A 15 -24.59 -1.25 2.96
N ASP A 16 -23.29 -1.03 3.11
CA ASP A 16 -22.63 -0.66 4.37
C ASP A 16 -22.75 0.86 4.60
N GLU A 17 -23.63 1.25 5.50
CA GLU A 17 -23.90 2.66 5.80
C GLU A 17 -22.76 3.32 6.60
N GLU A 18 -22.07 2.60 7.48
CA GLU A 18 -20.93 3.12 8.23
C GLU A 18 -19.75 3.41 7.28
N TYR A 19 -19.46 2.46 6.38
CA TYR A 19 -18.45 2.67 5.35
C TYR A 19 -18.83 3.83 4.40
N ARG A 20 -20.11 3.96 4.04
CA ARG A 20 -20.61 5.07 3.22
C ARG A 20 -20.31 6.42 3.86
N GLN A 21 -20.66 6.59 5.13
CA GLN A 21 -20.46 7.85 5.86
C GLN A 21 -18.97 8.17 6.02
N SER A 22 -18.14 7.18 6.37
CA SER A 22 -16.69 7.33 6.48
C SER A 22 -16.06 7.75 5.14
N MET A 23 -16.46 7.13 4.04
CA MET A 23 -15.93 7.45 2.71
C MET A 23 -16.33 8.88 2.27
N ILE A 24 -17.59 9.27 2.47
CA ILE A 24 -18.04 10.64 2.17
C ILE A 24 -17.24 11.65 2.98
N ALA A 25 -17.10 11.46 4.29
CA ALA A 25 -16.33 12.35 5.15
C ALA A 25 -14.87 12.47 4.71
N GLY A 26 -14.23 11.35 4.38
CA GLY A 26 -12.85 11.34 3.88
C GLY A 26 -12.71 12.06 2.53
N ASN A 27 -13.62 11.86 1.60
CA ASN A 27 -13.61 12.54 0.30
C ASN A 27 -13.78 14.06 0.48
N VAL A 28 -14.75 14.49 1.26
CA VAL A 28 -15.00 15.92 1.52
C VAL A 28 -13.78 16.59 2.18
N ALA A 29 -13.17 15.93 3.18
CA ALA A 29 -11.97 16.44 3.84
C ALA A 29 -10.78 16.64 2.88
N ASN A 30 -10.73 15.87 1.79
CA ASN A 30 -9.69 15.97 0.75
C ASN A 30 -10.14 16.79 -0.49
N GLY A 31 -11.26 17.51 -0.42
CA GLY A 31 -11.77 18.32 -1.52
C GLY A 31 -12.29 17.51 -2.72
N LEU A 32 -12.63 16.25 -2.51
CA LEU A 32 -13.20 15.34 -3.51
C LEU A 32 -14.73 15.31 -3.43
N PRO A 33 -15.44 14.89 -4.50
CA PRO A 33 -16.88 14.74 -4.48
C PRO A 33 -17.36 13.73 -3.42
N GLU A 34 -18.56 13.95 -2.91
CA GLU A 34 -19.28 12.99 -2.06
C GLU A 34 -19.59 11.72 -2.87
N THR A 35 -18.72 10.74 -2.79
CA THR A 35 -18.79 9.50 -3.55
C THR A 35 -18.76 8.31 -2.59
N TYR A 36 -19.59 7.30 -2.83
CA TYR A 36 -19.73 6.11 -1.99
C TYR A 36 -20.02 4.86 -2.85
N PRO A 37 -19.91 3.63 -2.29
CA PRO A 37 -19.89 2.41 -3.07
C PRO A 37 -21.09 2.20 -4.03
N ALA A 38 -22.31 2.40 -3.58
CA ALA A 38 -23.48 2.23 -4.44
C ALA A 38 -23.48 3.21 -5.63
N ASP A 39 -23.04 4.46 -5.39
CA ASP A 39 -22.99 5.50 -6.43
C ASP A 39 -21.87 5.23 -7.45
N TYR A 40 -20.61 5.02 -6.98
CA TYR A 40 -19.52 4.83 -7.93
C TYR A 40 -19.62 3.50 -8.69
N SER A 41 -20.18 2.46 -8.08
CA SER A 41 -20.36 1.18 -8.78
C SER A 41 -21.28 1.32 -10.00
N GLN A 42 -22.36 2.04 -9.86
CA GLN A 42 -23.27 2.33 -10.97
C GLN A 42 -22.57 3.20 -12.03
N LYS A 43 -21.93 4.29 -11.62
CA LYS A 43 -21.22 5.21 -12.54
C LYS A 43 -20.12 4.50 -13.34
N LEU A 44 -19.36 3.59 -12.72
CA LEU A 44 -18.33 2.83 -13.42
C LEU A 44 -18.91 1.93 -14.51
N VAL A 45 -20.05 1.29 -14.25
CA VAL A 45 -20.73 0.48 -15.26
C VAL A 45 -21.23 1.38 -16.41
N GLU A 46 -21.82 2.52 -16.10
CA GLU A 46 -22.29 3.50 -17.10
C GLU A 46 -21.13 4.03 -17.94
N ASN A 47 -20.01 4.45 -17.32
CA ASN A 47 -18.81 4.94 -18.01
C ASN A 47 -18.26 3.89 -18.98
N TYR A 48 -18.16 2.63 -18.55
CA TYR A 48 -17.72 1.54 -19.40
C TYR A 48 -18.67 1.31 -20.61
N GLN A 49 -19.97 1.31 -20.36
CA GLN A 49 -20.97 1.13 -21.44
C GLN A 49 -20.93 2.28 -22.46
N GLN A 50 -20.66 3.51 -22.02
CA GLN A 50 -20.53 4.68 -22.89
C GLN A 50 -19.23 4.67 -23.70
N ALA A 51 -18.12 4.33 -23.06
CA ALA A 51 -16.81 4.28 -23.71
C ALA A 51 -16.67 3.09 -24.66
N GLY A 52 -17.29 1.96 -24.35
CA GLY A 52 -17.22 0.72 -25.15
C GLY A 52 -15.91 -0.06 -24.96
N SER A 53 -14.93 0.50 -24.27
CA SER A 53 -13.65 -0.17 -23.95
C SER A 53 -13.18 0.17 -22.55
N VAL A 54 -12.30 -0.68 -21.98
CA VAL A 54 -11.72 -0.48 -20.65
C VAL A 54 -10.70 0.65 -20.67
N GLU A 55 -9.97 0.80 -21.77
CA GLU A 55 -8.92 1.80 -21.96
C GLU A 55 -9.49 3.22 -22.01
N GLU A 56 -10.64 3.39 -22.69
CA GLU A 56 -11.25 4.70 -22.93
C GLU A 56 -12.23 5.12 -21.82
N MET A 57 -12.61 4.22 -20.92
CA MET A 57 -13.57 4.58 -19.86
C MET A 57 -12.95 5.51 -18.81
N ASP A 58 -13.73 6.49 -18.39
CA ASP A 58 -13.37 7.37 -17.28
C ASP A 58 -13.52 6.65 -15.92
N GLY A 59 -12.63 7.00 -14.98
CA GLY A 59 -12.79 6.66 -13.57
C GLY A 59 -13.82 7.55 -12.88
N VAL A 60 -14.09 7.27 -11.61
CA VAL A 60 -14.97 8.08 -10.77
C VAL A 60 -14.13 8.82 -9.73
N ALA A 61 -14.23 10.16 -9.71
CA ALA A 61 -13.55 10.98 -8.72
C ALA A 61 -13.98 10.60 -7.29
N GLY A 62 -13.03 10.50 -6.36
CA GLY A 62 -13.26 10.01 -5.01
C GLY A 62 -13.35 8.47 -4.89
N ALA A 63 -13.25 7.73 -6.01
CA ALA A 63 -13.26 6.27 -6.03
C ALA A 63 -12.13 5.68 -6.91
N THR A 64 -10.93 6.25 -6.85
CA THR A 64 -9.81 5.93 -7.74
C THR A 64 -9.41 4.45 -7.70
N ILE A 65 -9.29 3.87 -6.49
CA ILE A 65 -8.94 2.45 -6.32
C ILE A 65 -10.05 1.55 -6.91
N SER A 66 -11.31 1.85 -6.62
CA SER A 66 -12.44 1.07 -7.15
C SER A 66 -12.55 1.18 -8.67
N SER A 67 -12.28 2.36 -9.25
CA SER A 67 -12.23 2.57 -10.70
C SER A 67 -11.17 1.68 -11.36
N ARG A 68 -9.97 1.63 -10.80
CA ARG A 68 -8.91 0.77 -11.30
C ARG A 68 -9.25 -0.71 -11.15
N ASN A 69 -9.77 -1.13 -10.00
CA ASN A 69 -10.15 -2.52 -9.76
C ASN A 69 -11.27 -2.95 -10.73
N PHE A 70 -12.23 -2.08 -10.99
CA PHE A 70 -13.26 -2.33 -12.00
C PHE A 70 -12.63 -2.55 -13.38
N LYS A 71 -11.72 -1.67 -13.83
CA LYS A 71 -11.03 -1.82 -15.11
C LYS A 71 -10.29 -3.16 -15.22
N LYS A 72 -9.52 -3.53 -14.19
CA LYS A 72 -8.81 -4.82 -14.14
C LYS A 72 -9.77 -6.00 -14.22
N LEU A 73 -10.82 -6.01 -13.42
CA LEU A 73 -11.79 -7.12 -13.38
C LEU A 73 -12.52 -7.29 -14.71
N ILE A 74 -12.95 -6.19 -15.35
CA ILE A 74 -13.59 -6.25 -16.67
C ILE A 74 -12.61 -6.78 -17.71
N ALA A 75 -11.36 -6.30 -17.75
CA ALA A 75 -10.35 -6.78 -18.69
C ALA A 75 -10.12 -8.29 -18.56
N HIS A 76 -9.95 -8.80 -17.33
CA HIS A 76 -9.78 -10.23 -17.08
C HIS A 76 -11.03 -11.05 -17.43
N ALA A 77 -12.23 -10.55 -17.12
CA ALA A 77 -13.47 -11.23 -17.47
C ALA A 77 -13.65 -11.31 -19.00
N LEU A 78 -13.34 -10.22 -19.74
CA LEU A 78 -13.37 -10.20 -21.21
C LEU A 78 -12.36 -11.17 -21.81
N ALA A 79 -11.15 -11.23 -21.27
CA ALA A 79 -10.12 -12.17 -21.74
C ALA A 79 -10.56 -13.64 -21.55
N ASN A 80 -11.23 -13.98 -20.44
CA ASN A 80 -11.82 -15.28 -20.25
C ASN A 80 -12.97 -15.55 -21.24
N ALA A 81 -13.85 -14.57 -21.44
CA ALA A 81 -14.96 -14.69 -22.40
C ALA A 81 -14.48 -14.94 -23.84
N GLN A 82 -13.42 -14.25 -24.28
CA GLN A 82 -12.81 -14.45 -25.59
C GLN A 82 -12.25 -15.87 -25.80
N LYS A 83 -11.80 -16.51 -24.73
CA LYS A 83 -11.32 -17.91 -24.74
C LYS A 83 -12.44 -18.93 -24.53
N GLY A 84 -13.69 -18.49 -24.33
CA GLY A 84 -14.80 -19.35 -23.94
C GLY A 84 -14.68 -19.93 -22.52
N ASP A 85 -13.77 -19.40 -21.71
CA ASP A 85 -13.58 -19.81 -20.33
C ASP A 85 -14.66 -19.16 -19.43
N LYS A 86 -15.44 -19.99 -18.76
CA LYS A 86 -16.53 -19.58 -17.87
C LYS A 86 -16.13 -19.59 -16.38
N THR A 87 -14.86 -19.83 -16.08
CA THR A 87 -14.37 -19.77 -14.70
C THR A 87 -14.29 -18.31 -14.24
N ALA A 88 -14.34 -18.10 -12.90
CA ALA A 88 -14.18 -16.78 -12.34
C ALA A 88 -12.79 -16.21 -12.67
N ALA A 89 -12.75 -15.03 -13.25
CA ALA A 89 -11.50 -14.32 -13.50
C ALA A 89 -10.96 -13.74 -12.19
N VAL A 90 -9.66 -13.87 -11.97
CA VAL A 90 -8.95 -13.29 -10.82
C VAL A 90 -8.00 -12.21 -11.34
N ALA A 91 -8.19 -10.98 -10.88
CA ALA A 91 -7.31 -9.86 -11.21
C ALA A 91 -6.34 -9.59 -10.05
N PRO A 92 -5.05 -9.29 -10.32
CA PRO A 92 -4.09 -8.93 -9.29
C PRO A 92 -4.46 -7.59 -8.63
N ILE A 93 -4.26 -7.48 -7.31
CA ILE A 93 -4.44 -6.21 -6.58
C ILE A 93 -3.26 -5.29 -6.86
N PHE A 94 -2.05 -5.81 -6.71
CA PHE A 94 -0.81 -5.09 -6.92
C PHE A 94 -0.28 -5.28 -8.35
N GLU A 95 0.43 -4.28 -8.85
CA GLU A 95 1.26 -4.42 -10.05
C GLU A 95 2.60 -5.05 -9.65
N ASP A 96 3.13 -5.94 -10.51
CA ASP A 96 4.46 -6.50 -10.32
C ASP A 96 5.52 -5.40 -10.50
N GLY A 97 6.53 -5.39 -9.62
CA GLY A 97 7.57 -4.36 -9.65
C GLY A 97 8.35 -4.25 -8.35
N SER A 98 9.22 -3.26 -8.31
CA SER A 98 9.97 -2.89 -7.11
C SER A 98 9.58 -1.47 -6.68
N TYR A 99 9.06 -1.33 -5.48
CA TYR A 99 8.48 -0.10 -4.97
C TYR A 99 9.25 0.40 -3.77
N ARG A 100 9.78 1.63 -3.89
CA ARG A 100 10.54 2.28 -2.86
C ARG A 100 9.73 3.37 -2.17
N ALA A 101 9.82 3.41 -0.84
CA ALA A 101 9.42 4.57 -0.05
C ALA A 101 10.58 4.98 0.86
N GLN A 102 10.76 6.27 1.11
CA GLN A 102 11.78 6.77 2.02
C GLN A 102 11.29 7.98 2.80
N MET A 103 11.88 8.20 3.96
CA MET A 103 11.65 9.43 4.71
C MET A 103 12.11 10.64 3.90
N LYS A 104 11.31 11.70 3.89
CA LYS A 104 11.63 12.93 3.16
C LYS A 104 12.82 13.65 3.79
N GLU A 105 12.87 13.72 5.11
CA GLU A 105 13.92 14.35 5.87
C GLU A 105 14.77 13.32 6.61
N PRO A 106 16.10 13.47 6.59
CA PRO A 106 16.96 12.61 7.37
C PRO A 106 16.81 12.90 8.87
N GLU A 107 16.91 11.87 9.70
CA GLU A 107 17.01 12.02 11.14
C GLU A 107 18.40 11.65 11.61
N GLN A 108 19.06 12.57 12.32
CA GLN A 108 20.45 12.40 12.77
C GLN A 108 21.41 11.98 11.63
N GLY A 109 21.19 12.50 10.42
CA GLY A 109 21.99 12.21 9.24
C GLY A 109 21.62 10.92 8.49
N TRP A 110 20.55 10.20 8.91
CA TRP A 110 20.12 8.94 8.32
C TRP A 110 18.73 9.05 7.70
N THR A 111 18.57 8.58 6.46
CA THR A 111 17.28 8.50 5.76
C THR A 111 16.82 7.05 5.72
N GLU A 112 15.78 6.72 6.51
CA GLU A 112 15.17 5.38 6.48
C GLU A 112 14.35 5.17 5.21
N PHE A 113 14.41 3.97 4.66
CA PHE A 113 13.71 3.57 3.45
C PHE A 113 13.23 2.13 3.49
N VAL A 114 12.17 1.84 2.75
CA VAL A 114 11.67 0.50 2.45
C VAL A 114 11.72 0.27 0.95
N VAL A 115 12.09 -0.94 0.53
CA VAL A 115 11.88 -1.43 -0.83
C VAL A 115 11.09 -2.73 -0.75
N LEU A 116 9.97 -2.78 -1.47
CA LEU A 116 9.15 -3.98 -1.66
C LEU A 116 9.31 -4.46 -3.09
N THR A 117 9.56 -5.77 -3.27
CA THR A 117 9.41 -6.41 -4.58
C THR A 117 8.13 -7.22 -4.60
N ILE A 118 7.28 -6.97 -5.58
CA ILE A 118 6.01 -7.66 -5.78
C ILE A 118 6.09 -8.47 -7.07
N GLN A 119 5.74 -9.75 -6.97
CA GLN A 119 5.64 -10.66 -8.10
C GLN A 119 4.40 -11.55 -7.94
N ASN A 120 3.63 -11.69 -9.00
CA ASN A 120 2.41 -12.48 -9.00
C ASN A 120 1.44 -12.10 -7.86
N ASN A 121 1.24 -10.79 -7.66
CA ASN A 121 0.38 -10.22 -6.62
C ASN A 121 0.82 -10.54 -5.17
N ALA A 122 2.07 -10.91 -4.94
CA ALA A 122 2.61 -11.21 -3.62
C ALA A 122 3.91 -10.43 -3.35
N VAL A 123 4.10 -10.01 -2.11
CA VAL A 123 5.38 -9.44 -1.67
C VAL A 123 6.39 -10.58 -1.59
N THR A 124 7.43 -10.54 -2.42
CA THR A 124 8.46 -11.58 -2.52
C THR A 124 9.78 -11.19 -1.86
N GLN A 125 10.05 -9.88 -1.75
CA GLN A 125 11.23 -9.36 -1.07
C GLN A 125 10.89 -8.07 -0.33
N ILE A 126 11.53 -7.87 0.82
CA ILE A 126 11.45 -6.65 1.62
C ILE A 126 12.85 -6.27 2.05
N SER A 127 13.19 -5.00 1.88
CA SER A 127 14.39 -4.39 2.45
C SER A 127 13.98 -3.18 3.27
N PHE A 128 14.54 -3.05 4.48
CA PHE A 128 14.38 -1.89 5.34
C PHE A 128 15.74 -1.56 5.96
N ASP A 129 16.18 -0.34 5.79
CA ASP A 129 17.45 0.17 6.33
C ASP A 129 17.41 1.72 6.32
N ALA A 130 18.51 2.34 6.72
CA ALA A 130 18.74 3.76 6.52
C ALA A 130 20.08 4.00 5.81
N VAL A 131 20.16 5.09 5.06
CA VAL A 131 21.40 5.52 4.41
C VAL A 131 21.78 6.94 4.85
N ASP A 132 23.06 7.22 4.93
CA ASP A 132 23.61 8.56 5.11
C ASP A 132 23.71 9.31 3.76
N GLU A 133 24.21 10.53 3.78
CA GLU A 133 24.43 11.37 2.59
C GLU A 133 25.43 10.74 1.58
N ASN A 134 26.30 9.83 2.01
CA ASN A 134 27.27 9.13 1.18
C ASN A 134 26.77 7.78 0.67
N GLY A 135 25.55 7.37 1.07
CA GLY A 135 24.97 6.08 0.72
C GLY A 135 25.44 4.90 1.59
N ALA A 136 26.13 5.16 2.71
CA ALA A 136 26.47 4.10 3.66
C ALA A 136 25.23 3.63 4.42
N TYR A 137 25.16 2.33 4.70
CA TYR A 137 24.01 1.73 5.38
C TYR A 137 24.18 1.79 6.90
N LYS A 138 23.16 2.27 7.60
CA LYS A 138 23.13 2.37 9.07
C LYS A 138 23.29 1.01 9.76
N SER A 139 22.71 -0.05 9.19
CA SER A 139 22.85 -1.41 9.70
C SER A 139 24.29 -1.94 9.63
N LYS A 140 25.17 -1.31 8.83
CA LYS A 140 26.58 -1.69 8.64
C LYS A 140 27.55 -0.74 9.35
N ASP A 141 27.05 0.29 10.03
CA ASP A 141 27.86 1.25 10.77
C ASP A 141 28.26 0.69 12.13
N ALA A 142 29.50 0.24 12.23
CA ALA A 142 30.04 -0.34 13.46
C ALA A 142 30.19 0.71 14.59
N ASP A 143 30.46 1.97 14.24
CA ASP A 143 30.59 3.04 15.24
C ASP A 143 29.24 3.37 15.84
N TYR A 144 28.20 3.44 15.01
CA TYR A 144 26.82 3.62 15.47
C TYR A 144 26.36 2.45 16.35
N GLN A 145 26.66 1.22 15.96
CA GLN A 145 26.39 0.04 16.78
C GLN A 145 27.05 0.14 18.16
N ASN A 146 28.37 0.42 18.20
CA ASN A 146 29.13 0.56 19.46
C ASN A 146 28.53 1.65 20.37
N GLN A 147 28.10 2.78 19.80
CA GLN A 147 27.44 3.86 20.56
C GLN A 147 26.13 3.39 21.18
N MET A 148 25.29 2.67 20.44
CA MET A 148 24.03 2.13 20.95
C MET A 148 24.25 1.09 22.04
N GLU A 149 25.21 0.20 21.89
CA GLU A 149 25.58 -0.80 22.91
C GLU A 149 26.09 -0.13 24.20
N GLN A 150 26.95 0.88 24.10
CA GLN A 150 27.44 1.66 25.25
C GLN A 150 26.33 2.47 25.93
N ALA A 151 25.33 2.93 25.16
CA ALA A 151 24.16 3.62 25.71
C ALA A 151 23.16 2.67 26.38
N GLY A 152 23.37 1.36 26.32
CA GLY A 152 22.49 0.36 26.93
C GLY A 152 21.15 0.19 26.18
N SER A 153 21.11 0.49 24.88
CA SER A 153 19.88 0.43 24.07
C SER A 153 19.30 -0.98 23.92
N GLY A 154 20.08 -2.02 24.23
CA GLY A 154 19.65 -3.42 24.15
C GLY A 154 19.48 -3.95 22.73
N THR A 155 19.51 -3.09 21.70
CA THR A 155 19.41 -3.45 20.28
C THR A 155 20.04 -2.35 19.41
N TYR A 156 20.33 -2.68 18.13
CA TYR A 156 20.92 -1.75 17.15
C TYR A 156 20.42 -2.08 15.73
N PRO A 157 20.66 -1.21 14.71
CA PRO A 157 20.05 -1.33 13.38
C PRO A 157 20.16 -2.70 12.73
N ALA A 158 21.32 -3.33 12.75
CA ALA A 158 21.51 -4.66 12.15
C ALA A 158 20.66 -5.77 12.82
N GLN A 159 20.17 -5.55 14.04
CA GLN A 159 19.28 -6.46 14.75
C GLN A 159 17.81 -6.07 14.58
N PHE A 160 17.45 -4.80 14.79
CA PHE A 160 16.06 -4.42 14.81
C PHE A 160 15.44 -4.25 13.42
N TYR A 161 16.17 -3.88 12.36
CA TYR A 161 15.58 -3.80 11.02
C TYR A 161 15.05 -5.15 10.53
N PRO A 162 15.81 -6.27 10.63
CA PRO A 162 15.26 -7.59 10.32
C PRO A 162 14.08 -7.99 11.21
N ALA A 163 14.12 -7.63 12.51
CA ALA A 163 13.02 -7.93 13.43
C ALA A 163 11.73 -7.17 13.07
N ILE A 164 11.85 -5.91 12.63
CA ILE A 164 10.71 -5.12 12.14
C ILE A 164 10.11 -5.74 10.87
N ILE A 165 10.95 -6.15 9.91
CA ILE A 165 10.50 -6.86 8.72
C ILE A 165 9.76 -8.15 9.11
N GLN A 166 10.31 -8.92 10.06
CA GLN A 166 9.69 -10.15 10.51
C GLN A 166 8.33 -9.90 11.15
N SER A 167 8.19 -8.87 11.99
CA SER A 167 6.90 -8.48 12.57
C SER A 167 5.84 -8.16 11.51
N PHE A 168 6.24 -7.52 10.40
CA PHE A 168 5.34 -7.25 9.28
C PHE A 168 4.93 -8.53 8.53
N ILE A 169 5.85 -9.48 8.35
CA ILE A 169 5.56 -10.78 7.75
C ILE A 169 4.59 -11.57 8.64
N ASP A 170 4.83 -11.60 9.95
CA ASP A 170 3.99 -12.29 10.94
C ASP A 170 2.57 -11.68 11.00
N ALA A 171 2.46 -10.37 10.80
CA ALA A 171 1.20 -9.65 10.61
C ALA A 171 0.57 -9.85 9.21
N ARG A 172 1.01 -10.83 8.43
CA ARG A 172 0.51 -11.14 7.09
C ARG A 172 0.53 -9.94 6.12
N TYR A 173 1.58 -9.14 6.21
CA TYR A 173 1.78 -7.93 5.41
C TYR A 173 0.71 -6.84 5.65
N LEU A 174 0.13 -6.80 6.85
CA LEU A 174 -0.80 -5.75 7.27
C LEU A 174 -0.06 -4.76 8.19
N PRO A 175 0.25 -3.53 7.75
CA PRO A 175 1.05 -2.59 8.54
C PRO A 175 0.43 -2.25 9.89
N ASP A 176 -0.90 -2.17 9.95
CA ASP A 176 -1.62 -1.81 11.18
C ASP A 176 -1.60 -2.92 12.24
N GLU A 177 -1.48 -4.19 11.80
CA GLU A 177 -1.46 -5.37 12.67
C GLU A 177 -0.05 -5.73 13.17
N MET A 178 1.01 -5.13 12.63
CA MET A 178 2.37 -5.45 13.04
C MET A 178 2.70 -4.92 14.43
N GLU A 179 3.44 -5.72 15.21
CA GLU A 179 3.91 -5.34 16.53
C GLU A 179 5.13 -4.40 16.44
N THR A 180 5.25 -3.53 17.44
CA THR A 180 6.41 -2.66 17.60
C THR A 180 7.57 -3.45 18.20
N VAL A 181 8.75 -3.34 17.61
CA VAL A 181 9.96 -3.98 18.12
C VAL A 181 10.51 -3.22 19.31
N ALA A 182 10.73 -3.92 20.43
CA ALA A 182 11.28 -3.34 21.63
C ALA A 182 12.66 -2.70 21.38
N GLY A 183 12.86 -1.48 21.86
CA GLY A 183 14.09 -0.71 21.61
C GLY A 183 14.20 -0.06 20.22
N ALA A 184 13.21 -0.27 19.33
CA ALA A 184 13.17 0.29 17.98
C ALA A 184 11.79 0.90 17.64
N THR A 185 11.14 1.53 18.60
CA THR A 185 9.77 2.06 18.48
C THR A 185 9.65 3.06 17.33
N GLN A 186 10.58 4.01 17.23
CA GLN A 186 10.54 5.02 16.17
C GLN A 186 10.73 4.40 14.78
N SER A 187 11.71 3.51 14.60
CA SER A 187 11.92 2.82 13.34
C SER A 187 10.74 1.90 12.98
N SER A 188 10.09 1.26 13.95
CA SER A 188 8.86 0.49 13.72
C SER A 188 7.72 1.39 13.21
N THR A 189 7.54 2.57 13.81
CA THR A 189 6.52 3.54 13.39
C THR A 189 6.80 4.07 11.98
N ARG A 190 8.07 4.41 11.66
CA ARG A 190 8.45 4.85 10.32
C ARG A 190 8.29 3.74 9.29
N PHE A 191 8.68 2.51 9.64
CA PHE A 191 8.47 1.37 8.76
C PHE A 191 6.99 1.20 8.38
N LYS A 192 6.06 1.30 9.33
CA LYS A 192 4.62 1.24 9.05
C LYS A 192 4.21 2.25 7.99
N LYS A 193 4.63 3.49 8.13
CA LYS A 193 4.33 4.56 7.16
C LYS A 193 5.00 4.31 5.81
N LEU A 194 6.26 3.91 5.81
CA LEU A 194 7.03 3.63 4.59
C LEU A 194 6.44 2.44 3.82
N VAL A 195 6.15 1.33 4.50
CA VAL A 195 5.60 0.16 3.83
C VAL A 195 4.18 0.43 3.29
N THR A 196 3.38 1.22 4.01
CA THR A 196 2.06 1.66 3.53
C THR A 196 2.17 2.49 2.26
N ALA A 197 3.13 3.41 2.19
CA ALA A 197 3.36 4.23 1.00
C ALA A 197 3.87 3.39 -0.19
N ALA A 198 4.79 2.44 0.06
CA ALA A 198 5.29 1.54 -0.98
C ALA A 198 4.19 0.61 -1.52
N LEU A 199 3.35 0.05 -0.64
CA LEU A 199 2.16 -0.72 -1.05
C LEU A 199 1.16 0.16 -1.82
N GLY A 200 0.99 1.42 -1.42
CA GLY A 200 0.21 2.41 -2.16
C GLY A 200 0.71 2.57 -3.59
N ASN A 201 2.01 2.75 -3.79
CA ASN A 201 2.61 2.82 -5.13
C ASN A 201 2.39 1.53 -5.91
N ALA A 202 2.53 0.37 -5.27
CA ALA A 202 2.30 -0.93 -5.91
C ALA A 202 0.85 -1.12 -6.38
N LEU A 203 -0.12 -0.58 -5.66
CA LEU A 203 -1.50 -0.57 -6.10
C LEU A 203 -1.67 0.15 -7.44
N TYR A 204 -0.87 1.16 -7.74
CA TYR A 204 -0.97 2.01 -8.93
C TYR A 204 0.13 1.76 -9.96
N GLY A 205 1.09 0.87 -9.69
CA GLY A 205 2.26 0.67 -10.56
C GLY A 205 3.15 1.91 -10.65
N LEU A 206 3.20 2.75 -9.61
CA LEU A 206 4.01 3.96 -9.58
C LEU A 206 5.45 3.61 -9.19
N GLU A 207 6.38 3.70 -10.13
CA GLU A 207 7.79 3.38 -9.90
C GLU A 207 8.57 4.50 -9.18
N GLU A 208 7.98 5.67 -9.04
CA GLU A 208 8.58 6.79 -8.32
C GLU A 208 8.73 6.46 -6.84
N THR A 209 9.83 6.92 -6.23
CA THR A 209 10.03 6.78 -4.78
C THR A 209 9.00 7.61 -4.02
N ALA A 210 8.20 6.97 -3.18
CA ALA A 210 7.29 7.68 -2.28
C ALA A 210 8.08 8.40 -1.18
N LEU A 211 7.87 9.70 -1.02
CA LEU A 211 8.45 10.50 0.06
C LEU A 211 7.45 10.60 1.22
N VAL A 212 7.87 10.20 2.41
CA VAL A 212 7.04 10.12 3.61
C VAL A 212 7.51 11.13 4.65
N GLU A 213 6.58 11.88 5.20
CA GLU A 213 6.81 12.80 6.31
C GLU A 213 6.27 12.21 7.63
N MET A 214 6.99 12.45 8.73
CA MET A 214 6.40 12.26 10.06
C MET A 214 5.56 13.50 10.38
N GLN A 215 4.26 13.33 10.60
CA GLN A 215 3.46 14.41 11.16
C GLN A 215 3.90 14.64 12.60
N GLU A 216 4.21 15.87 12.95
CA GLU A 216 4.35 16.27 14.35
C GLU A 216 2.95 16.19 14.99
N GLU A 217 2.82 15.41 16.05
CA GLU A 217 1.61 15.36 16.89
C GLU A 217 1.51 16.60 17.79
#